data_2e26f75cd54bca3da1be70dc3577f7a3
#
_entry.id   2e26f75cd54bca3da1be70dc3577f7a3
#
_cell.length_a   1.000
_cell.length_b   1.000
_cell.length_c   1.000
_cell.angle_alpha   90.00
_cell.angle_beta   90.00
_cell.angle_gamma   90.00
#
_symmetry.space_group_name_H-M   'P 1'
#
loop_
_entity.id
_entity.type
_entity.pdbx_description
1 polymer ?
#
loop_
_entity_poly.entity_id
_entity_poly.type
_entity_poly.pdbx_seq_one_letter_code
_entity_poly.pdbx_strand_id
1 'polypeptide(L)'
;YSYTTIHRPEHSIDSLVSEAVIGKFPYYKTGFHIYNLPTNTPTEWGWNPENLCDGNLETGWHTGEGSGGKLPHQMTFELDRPTELHTFKIYQRAQDDWAFRAGNPKKYTLWGTNSLPAEDGSDEGWTMLGEFQSVKPSGLPVGTLTDADIAYARAGESYDIPEVGVFRYLRIKVLESWGGEQAVHFMELEFFGIPHEETGINDSNI
;
A
#
# COMPACT_ATOMS: atom_id res chain seq x y z
N TYR A 1 -33.43 -3.46 15.80
CA TYR A 1 -32.52 -3.80 14.71
C TYR A 1 -31.13 -4.00 15.33
N SER A 2 -30.62 -5.24 15.31
CA SER A 2 -29.28 -5.54 15.82
C SER A 2 -28.30 -5.46 14.64
N TYR A 3 -27.31 -4.59 14.74
CA TYR A 3 -26.20 -4.54 13.80
C TYR A 3 -25.19 -5.61 14.19
N THR A 4 -25.02 -6.60 13.33
CA THR A 4 -23.94 -7.57 13.47
C THR A 4 -22.67 -6.95 12.92
N THR A 5 -21.73 -6.66 13.79
CA THR A 5 -20.38 -6.25 13.40
C THR A 5 -19.73 -7.43 12.67
N ILE A 6 -19.52 -7.30 11.38
CA ILE A 6 -18.82 -8.34 10.61
C ILE A 6 -17.33 -8.20 10.95
N HIS A 7 -16.85 -9.08 11.81
CA HIS A 7 -15.41 -9.26 12.00
C HIS A 7 -14.85 -9.83 10.70
N ARG A 8 -13.94 -9.11 10.07
CA ARG A 8 -13.22 -9.59 8.89
C ARG A 8 -12.14 -10.56 9.36
N PRO A 9 -12.19 -11.85 9.02
CA PRO A 9 -11.14 -12.77 9.43
C PRO A 9 -9.84 -12.43 8.68
N GLU A 10 -8.71 -12.56 9.35
CA GLU A 10 -7.38 -12.52 8.73
C GLU A 10 -7.19 -13.82 7.94
N HIS A 11 -7.27 -13.73 6.61
CA HIS A 11 -7.18 -14.92 5.77
C HIS A 11 -5.95 -14.89 4.87
N SER A 12 -5.17 -15.98 4.95
CA SER A 12 -4.26 -16.37 3.87
C SER A 12 -5.09 -16.76 2.63
N ILE A 13 -4.48 -16.70 1.44
CA ILE A 13 -5.13 -17.06 0.18
C ILE A 13 -5.79 -18.44 0.26
N ASP A 14 -5.20 -19.39 0.96
CA ASP A 14 -5.72 -20.73 1.14
C ASP A 14 -7.01 -20.79 1.98
N SER A 15 -7.23 -19.85 2.90
CA SER A 15 -8.45 -19.77 3.69
C SER A 15 -9.59 -19.03 2.98
N LEU A 16 -9.28 -18.15 2.01
CA LEU A 16 -10.29 -17.46 1.21
C LEU A 16 -11.03 -18.41 0.24
N VAL A 17 -10.39 -19.52 -0.14
CA VAL A 17 -10.99 -20.54 -1.01
C VAL A 17 -12.03 -21.40 -0.29
N SER A 18 -11.99 -21.48 1.04
CA SER A 18 -12.86 -22.34 1.84
C SER A 18 -14.16 -21.68 2.32
N GLU A 19 -14.26 -20.35 2.25
CA GLU A 19 -15.47 -19.61 2.64
C GLU A 19 -16.20 -19.04 1.43
N ALA A 20 -16.91 -19.88 0.69
CA ALA A 20 -17.89 -19.45 -0.29
C ALA A 20 -19.09 -18.83 0.44
N VAL A 21 -18.97 -17.60 0.89
CA VAL A 21 -20.11 -16.81 1.35
C VAL A 21 -20.76 -16.19 0.13
N ILE A 22 -22.00 -16.55 -0.06
CA ILE A 22 -22.92 -16.07 -1.11
C ILE A 22 -22.75 -14.55 -1.32
N GLY A 23 -22.19 -14.15 -2.48
CA GLY A 23 -22.21 -12.78 -2.99
C GLY A 23 -20.93 -11.96 -2.82
N LYS A 24 -19.83 -12.50 -2.29
CA LYS A 24 -18.52 -11.81 -2.30
C LYS A 24 -17.53 -12.59 -3.16
N PHE A 25 -17.05 -11.97 -4.22
CA PHE A 25 -15.95 -12.52 -5.00
C PHE A 25 -14.69 -12.55 -4.13
N PRO A 26 -13.91 -13.66 -4.14
CA PRO A 26 -12.63 -13.70 -3.46
C PRO A 26 -11.69 -12.68 -4.12
N TYR A 27 -11.12 -11.77 -3.33
CA TYR A 27 -10.05 -10.91 -3.80
C TYR A 27 -8.73 -11.68 -3.70
N TYR A 28 -7.93 -11.61 -4.75
CA TYR A 28 -6.63 -12.25 -4.83
C TYR A 28 -5.54 -11.22 -4.55
N LYS A 29 -4.51 -11.62 -3.82
CA LYS A 29 -3.28 -10.83 -3.73
C LYS A 29 -2.69 -10.73 -5.14
N THR A 30 -2.46 -9.51 -5.61
CA THR A 30 -1.78 -9.26 -6.89
C THR A 30 -0.30 -8.98 -6.66
N GLY A 31 0.56 -9.53 -7.51
CA GLY A 31 1.96 -9.20 -7.53
C GLY A 31 2.20 -7.83 -8.16
N PHE A 32 3.29 -7.20 -7.79
CA PHE A 32 3.71 -5.91 -8.33
C PHE A 32 5.22 -5.72 -8.18
N HIS A 33 5.76 -4.78 -8.90
CA HIS A 33 7.15 -4.35 -8.81
C HIS A 33 7.27 -2.84 -8.92
N ILE A 34 8.45 -2.31 -8.59
CA ILE A 34 8.69 -0.87 -8.66
C ILE A 34 8.72 -0.43 -10.12
N TYR A 35 7.91 0.58 -10.45
CA TYR A 35 7.97 1.28 -11.73
C TYR A 35 8.85 2.53 -11.59
N ASN A 36 10.02 2.51 -12.23
CA ASN A 36 11.02 3.55 -12.06
C ASN A 36 10.63 4.85 -12.77
N LEU A 37 10.37 5.89 -12.00
CA LEU A 37 10.12 7.25 -12.47
C LEU A 37 11.03 8.25 -11.75
N PRO A 38 11.40 9.37 -12.38
CA PRO A 38 12.25 10.39 -11.77
C PRO A 38 11.62 11.04 -10.53
N THR A 39 10.30 10.91 -10.36
CA THR A 39 9.55 11.42 -9.22
C THR A 39 9.42 10.44 -8.06
N ASN A 40 9.88 9.20 -8.21
CA ASN A 40 10.00 8.27 -7.08
C ASN A 40 11.02 8.83 -6.08
N THR A 41 10.65 8.85 -4.81
CA THR A 41 11.52 9.40 -3.78
C THR A 41 12.77 8.55 -3.61
N PRO A 42 13.98 9.14 -3.66
CA PRO A 42 15.23 8.43 -3.44
C PRO A 42 15.29 7.80 -2.04
N THR A 43 16.08 6.75 -1.92
CA THR A 43 16.25 5.97 -0.70
C THR A 43 17.66 6.12 -0.14
N GLU A 44 17.83 5.82 1.14
CA GLU A 44 19.12 5.79 1.82
C GLU A 44 19.31 4.49 2.61
N TRP A 45 20.54 4.24 3.02
CA TRP A 45 20.96 3.12 3.89
C TRP A 45 20.62 1.71 3.39
N GLY A 46 20.40 1.53 2.08
CA GLY A 46 20.08 0.22 1.53
C GLY A 46 18.64 -0.24 1.81
N TRP A 47 17.77 0.65 2.28
CA TRP A 47 16.33 0.39 2.42
C TRP A 47 15.63 0.71 1.11
N ASN A 48 15.80 -0.20 0.16
CA ASN A 48 15.40 -0.02 -1.23
C ASN A 48 13.89 -0.18 -1.42
N PRO A 49 13.30 0.44 -2.47
CA PRO A 49 11.86 0.33 -2.75
C PRO A 49 11.38 -1.09 -2.99
N GLU A 50 12.24 -1.97 -3.54
CA GLU A 50 11.94 -3.36 -3.82
C GLU A 50 11.56 -4.16 -2.55
N ASN A 51 12.02 -3.69 -1.39
CA ASN A 51 11.65 -4.27 -0.10
C ASN A 51 10.15 -4.08 0.23
N LEU A 52 9.42 -3.23 -0.51
CA LEU A 52 7.98 -3.04 -0.33
C LEU A 52 7.13 -4.20 -0.90
N CYS A 53 7.75 -5.12 -1.64
CA CYS A 53 7.09 -6.23 -2.32
C CYS A 53 7.88 -7.55 -2.24
N ASP A 54 8.84 -7.65 -1.31
CA ASP A 54 9.67 -8.84 -1.16
C ASP A 54 9.05 -9.91 -0.23
N GLY A 55 7.95 -9.58 0.43
CA GLY A 55 7.25 -10.45 1.38
C GLY A 55 7.96 -10.60 2.71
N ASN A 56 8.93 -9.74 3.02
CA ASN A 56 9.75 -9.80 4.23
C ASN A 56 9.50 -8.58 5.12
N LEU A 57 8.83 -8.78 6.24
CA LEU A 57 8.53 -7.70 7.20
C LEU A 57 9.73 -7.20 8.02
N GLU A 58 10.93 -7.79 7.82
CA GLU A 58 12.17 -7.34 8.46
C GLU A 58 12.98 -6.37 7.56
N THR A 59 12.61 -6.25 6.29
CA THR A 59 13.14 -5.30 5.31
C THR A 59 12.12 -4.21 5.04
N GLY A 60 12.52 -3.10 4.45
CA GLY A 60 11.58 -2.01 4.14
C GLY A 60 12.18 -0.95 3.25
N TRP A 61 11.37 0.02 2.92
CA TRP A 61 11.76 1.23 2.21
C TRP A 61 11.97 2.37 3.18
N HIS A 62 13.04 3.16 2.98
CA HIS A 62 13.32 4.36 3.77
C HIS A 62 13.78 5.50 2.86
N THR A 63 13.13 6.65 2.95
CA THR A 63 13.55 7.85 2.24
C THR A 63 14.73 8.49 2.93
N GLY A 64 15.54 9.25 2.18
CA GLY A 64 16.65 9.97 2.75
C GLY A 64 16.24 11.09 3.71
N GLU A 65 17.07 11.35 4.71
CA GLU A 65 16.86 12.47 5.65
C GLU A 65 17.39 13.80 5.11
N GLY A 66 18.39 13.78 4.24
CA GLY A 66 19.05 14.98 3.73
C GLY A 66 18.50 15.44 2.38
N SER A 67 18.96 14.81 1.32
CA SER A 67 18.56 15.12 -0.07
C SER A 67 17.23 14.48 -0.48
N GLY A 68 16.71 13.54 0.33
CA GLY A 68 15.48 12.79 0.07
C GLY A 68 14.21 13.64 0.04
N GLY A 69 14.38 14.93 0.23
CA GLY A 69 13.28 15.88 0.06
C GLY A 69 12.39 16.00 1.28
N LYS A 70 11.26 16.63 1.03
CA LYS A 70 10.20 16.86 2.01
C LYS A 70 8.97 16.07 1.60
N LEU A 71 8.11 15.80 2.56
CA LEU A 71 6.76 15.31 2.27
C LEU A 71 6.06 16.20 1.23
N PRO A 72 5.30 15.63 0.30
CA PRO A 72 4.95 14.22 0.18
C PRO A 72 6.07 13.36 -0.45
N HIS A 73 6.26 12.17 0.10
CA HIS A 73 7.10 11.14 -0.55
C HIS A 73 6.25 10.20 -1.37
N GLN A 74 6.74 9.77 -2.53
CA GLN A 74 5.97 8.89 -3.41
C GLN A 74 6.79 7.73 -3.97
N MET A 75 6.08 6.66 -4.28
CA MET A 75 6.59 5.50 -4.99
C MET A 75 5.55 5.00 -5.99
N THR A 76 6.02 4.65 -7.18
CA THR A 76 5.18 4.13 -8.27
C THR A 76 5.44 2.65 -8.48
N PHE A 77 4.38 1.90 -8.73
CA PHE A 77 4.37 0.45 -8.91
C PHE A 77 3.69 0.07 -10.21
N GLU A 78 4.10 -1.04 -10.79
CA GLU A 78 3.38 -1.73 -11.84
C GLU A 78 2.88 -3.06 -11.31
N LEU A 79 1.59 -3.32 -11.45
CA LEU A 79 0.98 -4.61 -11.13
C LEU A 79 1.37 -5.66 -12.17
N ASP A 80 1.50 -6.92 -11.79
CA ASP A 80 1.82 -8.01 -12.72
C ASP A 80 0.80 -8.14 -13.86
N ARG A 81 -0.42 -7.71 -13.59
CA ARG A 81 -1.53 -7.61 -14.57
C ARG A 81 -2.52 -6.53 -14.16
N PRO A 82 -3.31 -5.99 -15.09
CA PRO A 82 -4.42 -5.10 -14.75
C PRO A 82 -5.34 -5.77 -13.73
N THR A 83 -5.65 -5.07 -12.65
CA THR A 83 -6.42 -5.62 -11.53
C THR A 83 -7.51 -4.64 -11.13
N GLU A 84 -8.75 -5.12 -11.01
CA GLU A 84 -9.82 -4.38 -10.34
C GLU A 84 -9.54 -4.39 -8.86
N LEU A 85 -9.01 -3.27 -8.36
CA LEU A 85 -8.54 -3.15 -6.98
C LEU A 85 -9.69 -2.89 -6.02
N HIS A 86 -9.65 -3.59 -4.87
CA HIS A 86 -10.64 -3.48 -3.82
C HIS A 86 -10.05 -3.15 -2.46
N THR A 87 -8.89 -3.69 -2.15
CA THR A 87 -8.26 -3.53 -0.85
C THR A 87 -6.74 -3.41 -1.00
N PHE A 88 -6.11 -2.70 -0.10
CA PHE A 88 -4.66 -2.80 0.07
C PHE A 88 -4.30 -2.87 1.54
N LYS A 89 -3.08 -3.31 1.81
CA LYS A 89 -2.54 -3.42 3.15
C LYS A 89 -1.17 -2.79 3.20
N ILE A 90 -0.90 -2.04 4.26
CA ILE A 90 0.38 -1.41 4.52
C ILE A 90 0.93 -1.90 5.87
N TYR A 91 2.22 -2.25 5.89
CA TYR A 91 2.91 -2.67 7.09
C TYR A 91 3.90 -1.59 7.51
N GLN A 92 3.63 -0.96 8.61
CA GLN A 92 4.58 -0.03 9.20
C GLN A 92 5.74 -0.77 9.88
N ARG A 93 6.85 -0.08 10.12
CA ARG A 93 7.94 -0.62 10.95
C ARG A 93 7.42 -0.81 12.38
N ALA A 94 7.35 -2.06 12.84
CA ALA A 94 6.76 -2.42 14.13
C ALA A 94 7.63 -3.38 14.96
N GLN A 95 8.91 -3.56 14.56
CA GLN A 95 9.90 -4.24 15.37
C GLN A 95 10.18 -3.39 16.62
N ASP A 96 10.45 -4.05 17.74
CA ASP A 96 10.68 -3.41 19.03
C ASP A 96 9.57 -2.39 19.39
N ASP A 97 9.92 -1.13 19.58
CA ASP A 97 9.01 -0.04 19.92
C ASP A 97 8.77 0.95 18.77
N TRP A 98 9.00 0.53 17.51
CA TRP A 98 8.91 1.43 16.35
C TRP A 98 7.49 1.69 15.85
N ALA A 99 6.49 0.94 16.28
CA ALA A 99 5.11 1.15 15.85
C ALA A 99 4.59 2.57 16.16
N PHE A 100 3.83 3.17 15.25
CA PHE A 100 3.17 4.48 15.39
C PHE A 100 4.09 5.62 15.84
N ARG A 101 5.31 5.66 15.30
CA ARG A 101 6.31 6.70 15.59
C ARG A 101 7.24 6.95 14.40
N ALA A 102 8.10 7.94 14.54
CA ALA A 102 9.13 8.31 13.57
C ALA A 102 8.56 8.43 12.14
N GLY A 103 9.26 7.94 11.13
CA GLY A 103 8.88 8.00 9.73
C GLY A 103 7.76 7.05 9.30
N ASN A 104 7.14 6.29 10.20
CA ASN A 104 5.99 5.44 9.83
C ASN A 104 4.87 6.29 9.22
N PRO A 105 4.26 5.86 8.08
CA PRO A 105 3.20 6.61 7.42
C PRO A 105 1.99 6.78 8.33
N LYS A 106 1.51 8.03 8.44
CA LYS A 106 0.31 8.36 9.20
C LYS A 106 -0.85 8.74 8.28
N LYS A 107 -0.56 9.54 7.26
CA LYS A 107 -1.54 9.96 6.26
C LYS A 107 -0.96 9.78 4.87
N TYR A 108 -1.72 9.20 3.96
CA TYR A 108 -1.27 8.91 2.61
C TYR A 108 -2.43 8.80 1.63
N THR A 109 -2.13 8.97 0.34
CA THR A 109 -3.06 8.77 -0.76
C THR A 109 -2.59 7.64 -1.65
N LEU A 110 -3.54 6.90 -2.22
CA LEU A 110 -3.30 5.91 -3.26
C LEU A 110 -3.90 6.44 -4.58
N TRP A 111 -3.14 6.26 -5.65
CA TRP A 111 -3.50 6.67 -7.01
C TRP A 111 -3.36 5.49 -7.95
N GLY A 112 -4.19 5.47 -8.99
CA GLY A 112 -4.14 4.42 -10.02
C GLY A 112 -4.32 4.98 -11.42
N THR A 113 -3.72 4.29 -12.40
CA THR A 113 -3.94 4.51 -13.82
C THR A 113 -3.81 3.21 -14.59
N ASN A 114 -4.48 3.13 -15.73
CA ASN A 114 -4.32 2.03 -16.68
C ASN A 114 -3.51 2.46 -17.93
N SER A 115 -3.21 3.74 -18.03
CA SER A 115 -2.34 4.29 -19.05
C SER A 115 -0.88 4.21 -18.60
N LEU A 116 0.03 4.07 -19.57
CA LEU A 116 1.47 4.14 -19.29
C LEU A 116 1.78 5.48 -18.59
N PRO A 117 2.42 5.47 -17.42
CA PRO A 117 2.80 6.69 -16.73
C PRO A 117 3.69 7.60 -17.59
N ALA A 118 3.46 8.91 -17.49
CA ALA A 118 4.31 9.87 -18.16
C ALA A 118 5.77 9.75 -17.70
N GLU A 119 6.73 9.85 -18.63
CA GLU A 119 8.16 9.68 -18.34
C GLU A 119 8.71 10.71 -17.33
N ASP A 120 8.11 11.90 -17.26
CA ASP A 120 8.46 12.92 -16.27
C ASP A 120 7.90 12.63 -14.87
N GLY A 121 7.08 11.59 -14.75
CA GLY A 121 6.44 11.18 -13.49
C GLY A 121 5.32 12.09 -13.03
N SER A 122 4.78 12.96 -13.89
CA SER A 122 3.63 13.83 -13.57
C SER A 122 2.40 13.01 -13.15
N ASP A 123 1.42 13.71 -12.58
CA ASP A 123 0.14 13.12 -12.15
C ASP A 123 -0.94 13.17 -13.25
N GLU A 124 -0.57 13.51 -14.47
CA GLU A 124 -1.51 13.54 -15.59
C GLU A 124 -2.05 12.14 -15.89
N GLY A 125 -3.36 11.98 -15.99
CA GLY A 125 -4.03 10.71 -16.25
C GLY A 125 -4.12 9.77 -15.03
N TRP A 126 -3.72 10.21 -13.84
CA TRP A 126 -3.90 9.44 -12.61
C TRP A 126 -5.22 9.75 -11.92
N THR A 127 -5.86 8.73 -11.37
CA THR A 127 -7.06 8.83 -10.54
C THR A 127 -6.70 8.61 -9.08
N MET A 128 -7.12 9.49 -8.19
CA MET A 128 -6.98 9.28 -6.74
C MET A 128 -7.99 8.23 -6.29
N LEU A 129 -7.50 7.12 -5.75
CA LEU A 129 -8.31 5.98 -5.28
C LEU A 129 -8.79 6.17 -3.85
N GLY A 130 -8.14 7.04 -3.10
CA GLY A 130 -8.53 7.40 -1.75
C GLY A 130 -7.43 8.10 -0.97
N GLU A 131 -7.83 8.74 0.12
CA GLU A 131 -6.97 9.24 1.18
C GLU A 131 -7.18 8.37 2.41
N PHE A 132 -6.09 7.96 3.05
CA PHE A 132 -6.07 6.99 4.13
C PHE A 132 -5.29 7.53 5.31
N GLN A 133 -5.71 7.10 6.49
CA GLN A 133 -5.05 7.50 7.74
C GLN A 133 -4.85 6.29 8.64
N SER A 134 -3.60 6.09 9.05
CA SER A 134 -3.22 5.12 10.08
C SER A 134 -3.82 5.51 11.43
N VAL A 135 -4.41 4.55 12.12
CA VAL A 135 -5.07 4.75 13.40
C VAL A 135 -4.46 3.86 14.46
N LYS A 136 -3.88 4.48 15.47
CA LYS A 136 -3.35 3.78 16.64
C LYS A 136 -4.51 3.31 17.54
N PRO A 137 -4.69 2.01 17.76
CA PRO A 137 -5.85 1.48 18.49
C PRO A 137 -6.06 2.06 19.89
N SER A 138 -4.99 2.27 20.64
CA SER A 138 -5.08 2.82 21.99
C SER A 138 -5.44 4.30 22.04
N GLY A 139 -5.19 5.05 20.96
CA GLY A 139 -5.29 6.51 20.95
C GLY A 139 -4.28 7.24 21.84
N LEU A 140 -3.34 6.52 22.46
CA LEU A 140 -2.31 7.11 23.33
C LEU A 140 -1.31 7.96 22.53
N PRO A 141 -0.62 8.92 23.13
CA PRO A 141 0.38 9.75 22.47
C PRO A 141 1.48 8.93 21.79
N VAL A 142 2.12 9.52 20.79
CA VAL A 142 3.31 8.96 20.14
C VAL A 142 4.38 8.65 21.20
N GLY A 143 5.01 7.48 21.07
CA GLY A 143 6.00 6.99 22.05
C GLY A 143 5.43 6.18 23.21
N THR A 144 4.09 6.11 23.36
CA THR A 144 3.44 5.22 24.33
C THR A 144 2.72 4.11 23.58
N LEU A 145 3.09 2.86 23.78
CA LEU A 145 2.52 1.70 23.11
C LEU A 145 1.87 0.75 24.09
N THR A 146 0.80 0.11 23.64
CA THR A 146 0.21 -1.07 24.27
C THR A 146 0.54 -2.32 23.45
N ASP A 147 0.40 -3.50 24.03
CA ASP A 147 0.55 -4.76 23.29
C ASP A 147 -0.42 -4.85 22.10
N ALA A 148 -1.62 -4.28 22.26
CA ALA A 148 -2.62 -4.21 21.20
C ALA A 148 -2.17 -3.31 20.04
N ASP A 149 -1.51 -2.17 20.32
CA ASP A 149 -0.94 -1.31 19.28
C ASP A 149 0.14 -2.05 18.48
N ILE A 150 1.03 -2.73 19.19
CA ILE A 150 2.12 -3.50 18.57
C ILE A 150 1.57 -4.64 17.72
N ALA A 151 0.62 -5.40 18.25
CA ALA A 151 -0.01 -6.50 17.53
C ALA A 151 -0.73 -6.00 16.26
N TYR A 152 -1.47 -4.90 16.36
CA TYR A 152 -2.16 -4.28 15.23
C TYR A 152 -1.18 -3.81 14.15
N ALA A 153 -0.11 -3.11 14.53
CA ALA A 153 0.91 -2.66 13.60
C ALA A 153 1.62 -3.81 12.87
N ARG A 154 1.93 -4.89 13.59
CA ARG A 154 2.54 -6.11 13.01
C ARG A 154 1.61 -6.87 12.09
N ALA A 155 0.31 -6.85 12.37
CA ALA A 155 -0.70 -7.45 11.50
C ALA A 155 -0.87 -6.69 10.18
N GLY A 156 -0.41 -5.44 10.11
CA GLY A 156 -0.59 -4.53 8.98
C GLY A 156 -1.99 -3.93 8.93
N GLU A 157 -2.09 -2.71 8.43
CA GLU A 157 -3.33 -1.95 8.34
C GLU A 157 -4.00 -2.19 6.98
N SER A 158 -5.23 -2.69 6.98
CA SER A 158 -6.00 -2.97 5.76
C SER A 158 -7.02 -1.87 5.49
N TYR A 159 -7.13 -1.47 4.22
CA TYR A 159 -8.03 -0.42 3.77
C TYR A 159 -8.83 -0.89 2.57
N ASP A 160 -10.15 -0.64 2.61
CA ASP A 160 -10.99 -0.77 1.42
C ASP A 160 -10.77 0.45 0.53
N ILE A 161 -10.64 0.23 -0.77
CA ILE A 161 -10.44 1.29 -1.77
C ILE A 161 -11.81 1.81 -2.19
N PRO A 162 -12.14 3.09 -1.93
CA PRO A 162 -13.45 3.64 -2.26
C PRO A 162 -13.69 3.78 -3.77
N GLU A 163 -12.65 4.12 -4.53
CA GLU A 163 -12.70 4.25 -5.98
C GLU A 163 -12.25 2.94 -6.63
N VAL A 164 -13.19 2.00 -6.76
CA VAL A 164 -12.94 0.71 -7.40
C VAL A 164 -12.79 0.88 -8.91
N GLY A 165 -11.76 0.28 -9.47
CA GLY A 165 -11.49 0.30 -10.90
C GLY A 165 -10.36 -0.63 -11.30
N VAL A 166 -10.21 -0.85 -12.61
CA VAL A 166 -9.11 -1.65 -13.15
C VAL A 166 -7.90 -0.76 -13.33
N PHE A 167 -6.77 -1.13 -12.72
CA PHE A 167 -5.53 -0.37 -12.78
C PHE A 167 -4.35 -1.30 -13.10
N ARG A 168 -3.39 -0.79 -13.87
CA ARG A 168 -2.11 -1.42 -14.15
C ARG A 168 -1.00 -0.80 -13.31
N TYR A 169 -1.06 0.50 -13.10
CA TYR A 169 -0.06 1.26 -12.36
C TYR A 169 -0.68 1.89 -11.12
N LEU A 170 0.06 1.85 -10.01
CA LEU A 170 -0.32 2.43 -8.74
C LEU A 170 0.74 3.40 -8.25
N ARG A 171 0.34 4.39 -7.47
CA ARG A 171 1.25 5.33 -6.82
C ARG A 171 0.76 5.61 -5.40
N ILE A 172 1.63 5.40 -4.42
CA ILE A 172 1.40 5.84 -3.05
C ILE A 172 2.10 7.17 -2.83
N LYS A 173 1.43 8.11 -2.15
CA LYS A 173 2.03 9.36 -1.68
C LYS A 173 1.82 9.48 -0.18
N VAL A 174 2.90 9.49 0.59
CA VAL A 174 2.86 9.70 2.04
C VAL A 174 2.88 11.20 2.31
N LEU A 175 1.87 11.68 3.05
CA LEU A 175 1.63 13.09 3.33
C LEU A 175 2.07 13.48 4.74
N GLU A 176 1.97 12.56 5.71
CA GLU A 176 2.35 12.76 7.09
C GLU A 176 3.00 11.49 7.66
N SER A 177 3.98 11.66 8.53
CA SER A 177 4.55 10.58 9.35
C SER A 177 4.02 10.64 10.79
N TRP A 178 4.07 9.52 11.51
CA TRP A 178 3.64 9.46 12.91
C TRP A 178 4.50 10.31 13.84
N GLY A 179 5.79 10.38 13.60
CA GLY A 179 6.72 11.21 14.39
C GLY A 179 6.75 12.68 13.98
N GLY A 180 6.07 13.06 12.89
CA GLY A 180 6.17 14.39 12.30
C GLY A 180 7.50 14.63 11.56
N GLU A 181 8.24 13.56 11.29
CA GLU A 181 9.50 13.59 10.54
C GLU A 181 9.25 13.79 9.05
N GLN A 182 10.24 14.37 8.37
CA GLN A 182 10.18 14.50 6.92
C GLN A 182 10.52 13.18 6.21
N ALA A 183 11.40 12.37 6.78
CA ALA A 183 11.70 11.04 6.28
C ALA A 183 10.56 10.06 6.55
N VAL A 184 10.39 9.09 5.65
CA VAL A 184 9.36 8.05 5.74
C VAL A 184 10.01 6.69 5.62
N HIS A 185 9.50 5.73 6.38
CA HIS A 185 9.86 4.32 6.26
C HIS A 185 8.64 3.44 6.52
N PHE A 186 8.52 2.34 5.79
CA PHE A 186 7.58 1.26 6.08
C PHE A 186 8.05 -0.03 5.41
N MET A 187 7.46 -1.16 5.80
CA MET A 187 8.07 -2.45 5.53
C MET A 187 7.52 -3.09 4.25
N GLU A 188 6.21 -3.16 4.08
CA GLU A 188 5.59 -3.93 3.01
C GLU A 188 4.27 -3.31 2.56
N LEU A 189 3.91 -3.57 1.29
CA LEU A 189 2.60 -3.31 0.72
C LEU A 189 2.00 -4.60 0.17
N GLU A 190 0.69 -4.71 0.24
CA GLU A 190 -0.06 -5.77 -0.42
C GLU A 190 -1.31 -5.18 -1.08
N PHE A 191 -1.58 -5.61 -2.31
CA PHE A 191 -2.78 -5.19 -3.05
C PHE A 191 -3.65 -6.40 -3.35
N PHE A 192 -4.98 -6.22 -3.23
CA PHE A 192 -5.95 -7.29 -3.41
C PHE A 192 -7.07 -6.84 -4.34
N GLY A 193 -7.44 -7.72 -5.27
CA GLY A 193 -8.47 -7.42 -6.23
C GLY A 193 -8.82 -8.61 -7.13
N ILE A 194 -9.46 -8.32 -8.25
CA ILE A 194 -9.82 -9.27 -9.29
C ILE A 194 -8.90 -9.01 -10.49
N PRO A 195 -7.97 -9.94 -10.79
CA PRO A 195 -7.09 -9.76 -11.95
C PRO A 195 -7.87 -9.88 -13.25
N HIS A 196 -7.55 -9.00 -14.19
CA HIS A 196 -8.10 -9.02 -15.54
C HIS A 196 -7.06 -9.58 -16.53
N GLU A 197 -7.55 -10.30 -17.56
CA GLU A 197 -6.70 -10.69 -18.68
C GLU A 197 -6.26 -9.45 -19.43
N GLU A 198 -5.00 -9.44 -19.87
CA GLU A 198 -4.57 -8.45 -20.86
C GLU A 198 -5.35 -8.74 -22.15
N THR A 199 -6.21 -7.82 -22.54
CA THR A 199 -6.81 -7.90 -23.87
C THR A 199 -5.69 -7.67 -24.88
N GLY A 200 -5.07 -8.75 -25.35
CA GLY A 200 -4.11 -8.72 -26.42
C GLY A 200 -4.73 -7.99 -27.61
N ILE A 201 -4.08 -6.91 -28.05
CA ILE A 201 -4.37 -6.36 -29.36
C ILE A 201 -4.00 -7.47 -30.32
N ASN A 202 -5.03 -8.19 -30.84
CA ASN A 202 -4.83 -9.04 -32.00
C ASN A 202 -4.44 -8.14 -33.16
N ASP A 203 -3.14 -7.97 -33.37
CA ASP A 203 -2.58 -7.55 -34.67
C ASP A 203 -2.83 -8.66 -35.71
N SER A 204 -4.10 -8.87 -36.02
CA SER A 204 -4.55 -9.70 -37.10
C SER A 204 -4.99 -8.78 -38.25
N ASN A 205 -4.06 -8.05 -38.83
CA ASN A 205 -4.21 -7.48 -40.17
C ASN A 205 -2.82 -7.26 -40.78
N ILE A 206 -2.29 -8.29 -41.36
CA ILE A 206 -1.40 -8.24 -42.51
C ILE A 206 -1.99 -9.12 -43.58
#